data_b20d583558f8670e9c3f8cf2bb6c9007
#
_entry.id   b20d583558f8670e9c3f8cf2bb6c9007
#
_cell.length_a   1.000
_cell.length_b   1.000
_cell.length_c   1.000
_cell.angle_alpha   90.00
_cell.angle_beta   90.00
_cell.angle_gamma   90.00
#
_symmetry.space_group_name_H-M   'P 1'
#
loop_
_entity.id
_entity.type
_entity.pdbx_description
1 polymer ?
#
loop_
_entity_poly.entity_id
_entity_poly.type
_entity_poly.pdbx_seq_one_letter_code
_entity_poly.pdbx_strand_id
1 'polypeptide(L)'
;RAVLDAFRAAGPGGREGLAEAFAFGEARGAREELAALAGSDDPSLAVAAATALALGRGAAPPDVTRLLGESDPAVRAAAWRLVPYQARAPRPELLRKGLDDPDPGVAREAAVAAAWFRSPLALEASRERAAGARDDAGEWLRLLAVLGEDGDVAAVLAGAAKASAAGRGAAGPRALGALGHPRAVELLLEAMGDEDPARAAAAGAAFRKVTGFDAAGETRVALRPDGPPPDDFDEEFLDEVTLPDA
;
A
#
# COMPACT_ATOMS: atom_id res chain seq x y z
N ARG A 1 25.08 -17.00 8.60
CA ARG A 1 25.92 -16.88 7.40
C ARG A 1 25.19 -17.45 6.17
N ALA A 2 24.67 -18.69 6.20
CA ALA A 2 23.95 -19.29 5.06
C ALA A 2 22.76 -18.43 4.56
N VAL A 3 22.01 -17.78 5.45
CA VAL A 3 20.89 -16.90 5.07
C VAL A 3 21.40 -15.63 4.35
N LEU A 4 22.53 -15.07 4.76
CA LEU A 4 23.13 -13.93 4.05
C LEU A 4 23.68 -14.31 2.67
N ASP A 5 24.23 -15.51 2.55
CA ASP A 5 24.70 -16.02 1.25
C ASP A 5 23.50 -16.27 0.31
N ALA A 6 22.39 -16.81 0.84
CA ALA A 6 21.13 -16.93 0.10
C ALA A 6 20.56 -15.56 -0.31
N PHE A 7 20.61 -14.56 0.58
CA PHE A 7 20.15 -13.21 0.30
C PHE A 7 20.94 -12.54 -0.84
N ARG A 8 22.27 -12.71 -0.86
CA ARG A 8 23.13 -12.22 -1.95
C ARG A 8 22.82 -12.89 -3.28
N ALA A 9 22.55 -14.20 -3.24
CA ALA A 9 22.31 -15.02 -4.45
C ALA A 9 20.89 -14.92 -4.98
N ALA A 10 19.92 -14.48 -4.16
CA ALA A 10 18.52 -14.43 -4.53
C ALA A 10 18.24 -13.34 -5.57
N GLY A 11 17.23 -13.58 -6.42
CA GLY A 11 16.65 -12.54 -7.27
C GLY A 11 15.81 -11.53 -6.46
N PRO A 12 15.33 -10.44 -7.09
CA PRO A 12 14.63 -9.35 -6.41
C PRO A 12 13.50 -9.80 -5.48
N GLY A 13 12.57 -10.63 -5.94
CA GLY A 13 11.45 -11.12 -5.11
C GLY A 13 11.91 -12.01 -3.94
N GLY A 14 12.92 -12.85 -4.15
CA GLY A 14 13.49 -13.65 -3.07
C GLY A 14 14.21 -12.81 -2.02
N ARG A 15 14.84 -11.71 -2.43
CA ARG A 15 15.48 -10.74 -1.52
C ARG A 15 14.44 -10.03 -0.64
N GLU A 16 13.27 -9.70 -1.18
CA GLU A 16 12.19 -9.05 -0.42
C GLU A 16 11.72 -9.95 0.72
N GLY A 17 11.37 -11.20 0.46
CA GLY A 17 10.97 -12.16 1.50
C GLY A 17 12.07 -12.43 2.52
N LEU A 18 13.34 -12.53 2.09
CA LEU A 18 14.46 -12.69 3.00
C LEU A 18 14.73 -11.43 3.85
N ALA A 19 14.50 -10.22 3.31
CA ALA A 19 14.59 -8.98 4.08
C ALA A 19 13.59 -8.96 5.24
N GLU A 20 12.36 -9.39 5.00
CA GLU A 20 11.35 -9.56 6.05
C GLU A 20 11.76 -10.63 7.09
N ALA A 21 12.29 -11.77 6.64
CA ALA A 21 12.78 -12.81 7.54
C ALA A 21 13.90 -12.29 8.47
N PHE A 22 14.79 -11.43 7.99
CA PHE A 22 15.79 -10.77 8.82
C PHE A 22 15.19 -9.82 9.86
N ALA A 23 14.04 -9.20 9.56
CA ALA A 23 13.35 -8.31 10.50
C ALA A 23 12.78 -9.06 11.72
N PHE A 24 12.29 -10.29 11.50
CA PHE A 24 11.73 -11.12 12.57
C PHE A 24 12.78 -11.94 13.32
N GLY A 25 13.95 -12.17 12.70
CA GLY A 25 15.04 -12.91 13.32
C GLY A 25 15.91 -12.04 14.22
N GLU A 26 16.54 -12.64 15.25
CA GLU A 26 17.62 -11.96 16.03
C GLU A 26 18.91 -11.88 15.20
N ALA A 27 18.86 -11.13 14.09
CA ALA A 27 19.97 -11.01 13.14
C ALA A 27 21.10 -10.09 13.64
N ARG A 28 21.39 -10.07 14.95
CA ARG A 28 22.44 -9.20 15.52
C ARG A 28 23.80 -9.34 14.82
N GLY A 29 24.16 -10.55 14.39
CA GLY A 29 25.41 -10.82 13.66
C GLY A 29 25.38 -10.45 12.17
N ALA A 30 24.19 -10.20 11.58
CA ALA A 30 24.04 -9.86 10.16
C ALA A 30 24.02 -8.35 9.91
N ARG A 31 23.87 -7.53 10.96
CA ARG A 31 23.65 -6.08 10.81
C ARG A 31 24.81 -5.37 10.09
N GLU A 32 26.02 -5.65 10.44
CA GLU A 32 27.21 -5.02 9.81
C GLU A 32 27.30 -5.42 8.33
N GLU A 33 27.04 -6.69 8.02
CA GLU A 33 27.03 -7.16 6.64
C GLU A 33 25.85 -6.58 5.84
N LEU A 34 24.65 -6.47 6.42
CA LEU A 34 23.52 -5.79 5.79
C LEU A 34 23.80 -4.29 5.56
N ALA A 35 24.46 -3.63 6.51
CA ALA A 35 24.88 -2.23 6.33
C ALA A 35 25.88 -2.07 5.18
N ALA A 36 26.81 -3.00 5.04
CA ALA A 36 27.73 -3.02 3.91
C ALA A 36 26.99 -3.28 2.57
N LEU A 37 26.03 -4.21 2.55
CA LEU A 37 25.22 -4.52 1.36
C LEU A 37 24.29 -3.37 0.96
N ALA A 38 23.79 -2.60 1.90
CA ALA A 38 23.00 -1.39 1.62
C ALA A 38 23.79 -0.29 0.91
N GLY A 39 25.14 -0.35 0.97
CA GLY A 39 26.06 0.47 0.19
C GLY A 39 26.45 -0.14 -1.18
N SER A 40 25.90 -1.27 -1.58
CA SER A 40 26.22 -1.96 -2.82
C SER A 40 25.95 -1.11 -4.06
N ASP A 41 26.71 -1.35 -5.13
CA ASP A 41 26.47 -0.80 -6.47
C ASP A 41 25.28 -1.51 -7.18
N ASP A 42 24.85 -2.70 -6.73
CA ASP A 42 23.61 -3.34 -7.16
C ASP A 42 22.43 -2.67 -6.41
N PRO A 43 21.60 -1.85 -7.11
CA PRO A 43 20.52 -1.09 -6.44
C PRO A 43 19.46 -2.01 -5.81
N SER A 44 19.16 -3.16 -6.44
CA SER A 44 18.21 -4.13 -5.93
C SER A 44 18.70 -4.76 -4.61
N LEU A 45 19.99 -5.10 -4.55
CA LEU A 45 20.61 -5.62 -3.32
C LEU A 45 20.66 -4.55 -2.22
N ALA A 46 21.02 -3.31 -2.61
CA ALA A 46 21.11 -2.19 -1.69
C ALA A 46 19.75 -1.88 -1.04
N VAL A 47 18.67 -1.79 -1.82
CA VAL A 47 17.34 -1.50 -1.29
C VAL A 47 16.81 -2.63 -0.41
N ALA A 48 17.03 -3.89 -0.78
CA ALA A 48 16.62 -5.04 0.02
C ALA A 48 17.36 -5.08 1.37
N ALA A 49 18.67 -4.82 1.37
CA ALA A 49 19.47 -4.75 2.59
C ALA A 49 19.04 -3.57 3.50
N ALA A 50 18.76 -2.40 2.91
CA ALA A 50 18.21 -1.26 3.64
C ALA A 50 16.82 -1.57 4.24
N THR A 51 15.97 -2.33 3.53
CA THR A 51 14.68 -2.80 4.03
C THR A 51 14.86 -3.72 5.24
N ALA A 52 15.75 -4.69 5.16
CA ALA A 52 16.05 -5.59 6.28
C ALA A 52 16.51 -4.81 7.53
N LEU A 53 17.32 -3.77 7.35
CA LEU A 53 17.77 -2.89 8.43
C LEU A 53 16.64 -2.03 9.00
N ALA A 54 15.76 -1.48 8.15
CA ALA A 54 14.65 -0.63 8.57
C ALA A 54 13.60 -1.39 9.37
N LEU A 55 13.27 -2.61 8.94
CA LEU A 55 12.32 -3.49 9.62
C LEU A 55 12.92 -4.12 10.88
N GLY A 56 14.25 -4.29 10.93
CA GLY A 56 14.96 -4.81 12.09
C GLY A 56 15.00 -3.81 13.24
N ARG A 57 14.79 -4.28 14.47
CA ARG A 57 14.78 -3.41 15.66
C ARG A 57 16.13 -2.72 15.89
N GLY A 58 16.15 -1.41 15.89
CA GLY A 58 17.19 -0.59 16.53
C GLY A 58 18.30 -0.01 15.66
N ALA A 59 18.13 0.11 14.34
CA ALA A 59 19.03 0.94 13.53
C ALA A 59 18.22 1.77 12.53
N ALA A 60 18.56 3.05 12.38
CA ALA A 60 18.09 3.81 11.23
C ALA A 60 18.69 3.18 9.95
N PRO A 61 17.91 2.99 8.89
CA PRO A 61 18.46 2.54 7.63
C PRO A 61 19.44 3.58 7.09
N PRO A 62 20.42 3.16 6.27
CA PRO A 62 21.30 4.10 5.60
C PRO A 62 20.52 5.06 4.71
N ASP A 63 21.13 6.19 4.35
CA ASP A 63 20.51 7.15 3.42
C ASP A 63 20.17 6.48 2.09
N VAL A 64 18.87 6.48 1.76
CA VAL A 64 18.33 5.87 0.54
C VAL A 64 18.16 6.88 -0.61
N THR A 65 18.58 8.13 -0.44
CA THR A 65 18.38 9.21 -1.41
C THR A 65 18.89 8.85 -2.81
N ARG A 66 20.02 8.15 -2.89
CA ARG A 66 20.58 7.65 -4.16
C ARG A 66 19.58 6.74 -4.88
N LEU A 67 18.95 5.83 -4.17
CA LEU A 67 18.05 4.82 -4.72
C LEU A 67 16.74 5.40 -5.26
N LEU A 68 16.35 6.61 -4.80
CA LEU A 68 15.18 7.34 -5.32
C LEU A 68 15.37 7.83 -6.77
N GLY A 69 16.58 7.80 -7.30
CA GLY A 69 16.91 8.21 -8.66
C GLY A 69 17.22 7.06 -9.63
N GLU A 70 17.10 5.82 -9.20
CA GLU A 70 17.45 4.65 -10.00
C GLU A 70 16.51 4.47 -11.20
N SER A 71 17.02 3.80 -12.24
CA SER A 71 16.26 3.56 -13.48
C SER A 71 15.09 2.58 -13.27
N ASP A 72 15.27 1.57 -12.42
CA ASP A 72 14.27 0.57 -12.10
C ASP A 72 13.17 1.15 -11.18
N PRO A 73 11.90 1.21 -11.62
CA PRO A 73 10.80 1.72 -10.81
C PRO A 73 10.56 0.87 -9.54
N ALA A 74 10.84 -0.43 -9.57
CA ALA A 74 10.69 -1.28 -8.39
C ALA A 74 11.67 -0.87 -7.28
N VAL A 75 12.91 -0.53 -7.66
CA VAL A 75 13.92 -0.01 -6.72
C VAL A 75 13.51 1.35 -6.18
N ARG A 76 13.04 2.26 -7.04
CA ARG A 76 12.57 3.58 -6.60
C ARG A 76 11.39 3.49 -5.63
N ALA A 77 10.40 2.64 -5.95
CA ALA A 77 9.23 2.42 -5.08
C ALA A 77 9.66 1.86 -3.71
N ALA A 78 10.52 0.85 -3.71
CA ALA A 78 11.05 0.28 -2.46
C ALA A 78 11.87 1.31 -1.65
N ALA A 79 12.65 2.17 -2.31
CA ALA A 79 13.37 3.25 -1.67
C ALA A 79 12.41 4.28 -1.04
N TRP A 80 11.32 4.65 -1.71
CA TRP A 80 10.29 5.53 -1.15
C TRP A 80 9.60 4.94 0.09
N ARG A 81 9.36 3.61 0.12
CA ARG A 81 8.85 2.92 1.33
C ARG A 81 9.79 3.03 2.53
N LEU A 82 11.09 3.22 2.30
CA LEU A 82 12.10 3.39 3.35
C LEU A 82 12.23 4.83 3.85
N VAL A 83 11.76 5.81 3.10
CA VAL A 83 11.83 7.23 3.47
C VAL A 83 11.19 7.54 4.84
N PRO A 84 10.04 6.96 5.24
CA PRO A 84 9.48 7.15 6.58
C PRO A 84 10.39 6.74 7.75
N TYR A 85 11.34 5.85 7.50
CA TYR A 85 12.30 5.40 8.52
C TYR A 85 13.54 6.31 8.62
N GLN A 86 13.66 7.30 7.74
CA GLN A 86 14.75 8.27 7.79
C GLN A 86 14.53 9.29 8.92
N ALA A 87 15.62 9.77 9.52
CA ALA A 87 15.56 10.74 10.61
C ALA A 87 15.03 12.12 10.20
N ARG A 88 15.01 12.41 8.92
CA ARG A 88 14.62 13.72 8.38
C ARG A 88 13.69 13.58 7.18
N ALA A 89 12.74 14.52 7.08
CA ALA A 89 11.89 14.64 5.90
C ALA A 89 12.74 14.95 4.65
N PRO A 90 12.38 14.36 3.50
CA PRO A 90 12.96 14.75 2.21
C PRO A 90 12.68 16.23 1.90
N ARG A 91 13.56 16.83 1.10
CA ARG A 91 13.31 18.18 0.59
C ARG A 91 12.08 18.22 -0.31
N PRO A 92 11.31 19.33 -0.34
CA PRO A 92 10.09 19.42 -1.14
C PRO A 92 10.29 19.11 -2.63
N GLU A 93 11.45 19.47 -3.19
CA GLU A 93 11.77 19.19 -4.60
C GLU A 93 11.88 17.70 -4.87
N LEU A 94 12.45 16.94 -3.93
CA LEU A 94 12.57 15.50 -4.04
C LEU A 94 11.19 14.82 -3.91
N LEU A 95 10.35 15.31 -2.98
CA LEU A 95 8.96 14.84 -2.85
C LEU A 95 8.18 15.09 -4.12
N ARG A 96 8.25 16.28 -4.72
CA ARG A 96 7.58 16.58 -6.00
C ARG A 96 8.05 15.64 -7.10
N LYS A 97 9.37 15.43 -7.22
CA LYS A 97 9.93 14.49 -8.22
C LYS A 97 9.36 13.08 -8.03
N GLY A 98 9.23 12.60 -6.79
CA GLY A 98 8.63 11.29 -6.51
C GLY A 98 7.14 11.25 -6.80
N LEU A 99 6.39 12.29 -6.42
CA LEU A 99 4.97 12.41 -6.72
C LEU A 99 4.70 12.45 -8.23
N ASP A 100 5.60 13.05 -9.01
CA ASP A 100 5.49 13.18 -10.47
C ASP A 100 6.17 12.03 -11.23
N ASP A 101 6.57 10.97 -10.53
CA ASP A 101 7.18 9.80 -11.18
C ASP A 101 6.21 9.20 -12.22
N PRO A 102 6.73 8.82 -13.42
CA PRO A 102 5.92 8.20 -14.46
C PRO A 102 5.33 6.85 -14.05
N ASP A 103 5.96 6.15 -13.13
CA ASP A 103 5.44 4.91 -12.56
C ASP A 103 4.45 5.20 -11.43
N PRO A 104 3.18 4.72 -11.54
CA PRO A 104 2.15 5.00 -10.56
C PRO A 104 2.44 4.40 -9.17
N GLY A 105 3.15 3.27 -9.11
CA GLY A 105 3.56 2.66 -7.85
C GLY A 105 4.56 3.53 -7.11
N VAL A 106 5.56 4.06 -7.81
CA VAL A 106 6.54 5.01 -7.25
C VAL A 106 5.86 6.27 -6.73
N ALA A 107 4.97 6.85 -7.54
CA ALA A 107 4.26 8.08 -7.17
C ALA A 107 3.39 7.86 -5.91
N ARG A 108 2.75 6.70 -5.79
CA ARG A 108 1.97 6.33 -4.61
C ARG A 108 2.85 6.20 -3.36
N GLU A 109 3.99 5.50 -3.45
CA GLU A 109 4.91 5.35 -2.32
C GLU A 109 5.50 6.70 -1.89
N ALA A 110 5.78 7.59 -2.84
CA ALA A 110 6.20 8.95 -2.55
C ALA A 110 5.11 9.75 -1.81
N ALA A 111 3.83 9.57 -2.18
CA ALA A 111 2.71 10.21 -1.50
C ALA A 111 2.56 9.70 -0.05
N VAL A 112 2.71 8.40 0.18
CA VAL A 112 2.70 7.83 1.54
C VAL A 112 3.86 8.40 2.37
N ALA A 113 5.06 8.48 1.80
CA ALA A 113 6.20 9.08 2.46
C ALA A 113 5.98 10.57 2.77
N ALA A 114 5.41 11.33 1.82
CA ALA A 114 5.06 12.74 2.03
C ALA A 114 4.02 12.91 3.14
N ALA A 115 3.00 12.04 3.18
CA ALA A 115 1.98 12.02 4.22
C ALA A 115 2.56 11.72 5.60
N TRP A 116 3.50 10.79 5.70
CA TRP A 116 4.20 10.46 6.95
C TRP A 116 4.86 11.69 7.58
N PHE A 117 5.47 12.53 6.77
CA PHE A 117 6.09 13.78 7.20
C PHE A 117 5.12 14.97 7.23
N ARG A 118 3.81 14.73 7.09
CA ARG A 118 2.75 15.77 7.06
C ARG A 118 3.01 16.86 6.01
N SER A 119 3.60 16.49 4.89
CA SER A 119 3.82 17.41 3.79
C SER A 119 2.49 17.77 3.10
N PRO A 120 2.18 19.03 2.86
CA PRO A 120 0.96 19.43 2.15
C PRO A 120 0.91 18.87 0.72
N LEU A 121 2.06 18.56 0.13
CA LEU A 121 2.15 17.98 -1.22
C LEU A 121 1.41 16.64 -1.33
N ALA A 122 1.32 15.86 -0.24
CA ALA A 122 0.57 14.60 -0.23
C ALA A 122 -0.92 14.83 -0.46
N LEU A 123 -1.50 15.82 0.22
CA LEU A 123 -2.92 16.17 0.08
C LEU A 123 -3.20 16.80 -1.28
N GLU A 124 -2.35 17.71 -1.74
CA GLU A 124 -2.47 18.35 -3.07
C GLU A 124 -2.49 17.29 -4.17
N ALA A 125 -1.52 16.36 -4.19
CA ALA A 125 -1.46 15.27 -5.16
C ALA A 125 -2.66 14.33 -5.05
N SER A 126 -3.14 14.05 -3.83
CA SER A 126 -4.31 13.19 -3.63
C SER A 126 -5.59 13.82 -4.18
N ARG A 127 -5.82 15.13 -3.98
CA ARG A 127 -6.95 15.89 -4.55
C ARG A 127 -6.94 15.83 -6.08
N GLU A 128 -5.79 16.11 -6.68
CA GLU A 128 -5.64 16.13 -8.14
C GLU A 128 -5.89 14.73 -8.76
N ARG A 129 -5.27 13.70 -8.21
CA ARG A 129 -5.28 12.36 -8.82
C ARG A 129 -6.51 11.55 -8.50
N ALA A 130 -7.14 11.74 -7.33
CA ALA A 130 -8.41 11.12 -7.00
C ALA A 130 -9.56 11.57 -7.94
N ALA A 131 -9.51 12.81 -8.44
CA ALA A 131 -10.46 13.32 -9.42
C ALA A 131 -10.28 12.73 -10.82
N GLY A 132 -9.13 12.16 -11.13
CA GLY A 132 -8.78 11.58 -12.42
C GLY A 132 -9.56 10.33 -12.79
N ALA A 133 -9.44 9.94 -14.07
CA ALA A 133 -10.03 8.71 -14.61
C ALA A 133 -9.00 7.55 -14.71
N ARG A 134 -7.82 7.69 -14.12
CA ARG A 134 -6.75 6.70 -14.18
C ARG A 134 -7.08 5.46 -13.36
N ASP A 135 -6.46 4.34 -13.69
CA ASP A 135 -6.68 3.07 -13.00
C ASP A 135 -6.29 3.12 -11.52
N ASP A 136 -5.26 3.92 -11.18
CA ASP A 136 -4.78 4.12 -9.81
C ASP A 136 -5.62 5.12 -8.99
N ALA A 137 -6.65 5.75 -9.58
CA ALA A 137 -7.49 6.75 -8.89
C ALA A 137 -8.10 6.25 -7.57
N GLY A 138 -8.38 4.95 -7.45
CA GLY A 138 -8.91 4.34 -6.23
C GLY A 138 -7.95 4.44 -5.04
N GLU A 139 -6.65 4.25 -5.26
CA GLU A 139 -5.64 4.39 -4.21
C GLU A 139 -5.45 5.86 -3.80
N TRP A 140 -5.49 6.79 -4.77
CA TRP A 140 -5.45 8.23 -4.49
C TRP A 140 -6.69 8.70 -3.75
N LEU A 141 -7.85 8.14 -4.08
CA LEU A 141 -9.10 8.40 -3.36
C LEU A 141 -9.00 7.96 -1.90
N ARG A 142 -8.35 6.82 -1.64
CA ARG A 142 -8.11 6.34 -0.28
C ARG A 142 -7.15 7.27 0.48
N LEU A 143 -6.08 7.74 -0.16
CA LEU A 143 -5.18 8.73 0.43
C LEU A 143 -5.92 10.04 0.74
N LEU A 144 -6.75 10.53 -0.20
CA LEU A 144 -7.58 11.70 0.03
C LEU A 144 -8.55 11.50 1.21
N ALA A 145 -9.14 10.32 1.34
CA ALA A 145 -10.03 9.99 2.46
C ALA A 145 -9.32 10.04 3.82
N VAL A 146 -8.02 9.69 3.87
CA VAL A 146 -7.22 9.72 5.11
C VAL A 146 -6.66 11.11 5.41
N LEU A 147 -6.23 11.84 4.39
CA LEU A 147 -5.49 13.10 4.53
C LEU A 147 -6.40 14.33 4.42
N GLY A 148 -7.59 14.15 3.82
CA GLY A 148 -8.52 15.23 3.49
C GLY A 148 -9.09 15.93 4.71
N GLU A 149 -9.61 17.11 4.45
CA GLU A 149 -10.29 17.98 5.40
C GLU A 149 -11.83 17.87 5.20
N ASP A 150 -12.62 18.53 6.03
CA ASP A 150 -14.09 18.54 5.92
C ASP A 150 -14.59 18.92 4.51
N GLY A 151 -13.87 19.80 3.84
CA GLY A 151 -14.16 20.21 2.46
C GLY A 151 -14.00 19.10 1.42
N ASP A 152 -13.21 18.06 1.70
CA ASP A 152 -12.94 16.94 0.80
C ASP A 152 -13.97 15.82 0.90
N VAL A 153 -14.79 15.78 1.96
CA VAL A 153 -15.79 14.73 2.22
C VAL A 153 -16.69 14.50 1.00
N ALA A 154 -17.22 15.57 0.41
CA ALA A 154 -18.10 15.47 -0.77
C ALA A 154 -17.36 14.87 -1.98
N ALA A 155 -16.10 15.22 -2.18
CA ALA A 155 -15.27 14.70 -3.26
C ALA A 155 -14.98 13.20 -3.07
N VAL A 156 -14.69 12.78 -1.84
CA VAL A 156 -14.47 11.35 -1.51
C VAL A 156 -15.74 10.53 -1.74
N LEU A 157 -16.91 11.00 -1.28
CA LEU A 157 -18.20 10.33 -1.48
C LEU A 157 -18.50 10.16 -2.98
N ALA A 158 -18.38 11.24 -3.75
CA ALA A 158 -18.60 11.21 -5.20
C ALA A 158 -17.61 10.30 -5.93
N GLY A 159 -16.34 10.34 -5.54
CA GLY A 159 -15.28 9.49 -6.09
C GLY A 159 -15.54 8.00 -5.80
N ALA A 160 -16.01 7.66 -4.61
CA ALA A 160 -16.34 6.30 -4.22
C ALA A 160 -17.55 5.76 -5.01
N ALA A 161 -18.62 6.55 -5.17
CA ALA A 161 -19.77 6.20 -5.99
C ALA A 161 -19.36 5.98 -7.46
N LYS A 162 -18.50 6.86 -8.02
CA LYS A 162 -17.98 6.70 -9.38
C LYS A 162 -17.12 5.43 -9.52
N ALA A 163 -16.28 5.11 -8.53
CA ALA A 163 -15.48 3.90 -8.54
C ALA A 163 -16.34 2.63 -8.52
N SER A 164 -17.43 2.61 -7.75
CA SER A 164 -18.42 1.53 -7.72
C SER A 164 -19.12 1.39 -9.07
N ALA A 165 -19.65 2.47 -9.63
CA ALA A 165 -20.29 2.47 -10.94
C ALA A 165 -19.37 2.03 -12.10
N ALA A 166 -18.06 2.27 -11.98
CA ALA A 166 -17.05 1.88 -12.96
C ALA A 166 -16.54 0.43 -12.77
N GLY A 167 -17.09 -0.33 -11.82
CA GLY A 167 -16.66 -1.71 -11.55
C GLY A 167 -15.23 -1.83 -11.00
N ARG A 168 -14.73 -0.79 -10.32
CA ARG A 168 -13.34 -0.78 -9.77
C ARG A 168 -13.22 -1.57 -8.45
N GLY A 169 -13.85 -2.72 -8.37
CA GLY A 169 -13.77 -3.62 -7.23
C GLY A 169 -14.00 -2.92 -5.88
N ALA A 170 -13.19 -3.24 -4.88
CA ALA A 170 -13.31 -2.74 -3.51
C ALA A 170 -12.80 -1.30 -3.28
N ALA A 171 -12.35 -0.57 -4.31
CA ALA A 171 -11.72 0.75 -4.14
C ALA A 171 -12.64 1.79 -3.48
N GLY A 172 -13.91 1.87 -3.92
CA GLY A 172 -14.92 2.76 -3.35
C GLY A 172 -15.16 2.47 -1.85
N PRO A 173 -15.60 1.26 -1.49
CA PRO A 173 -15.81 0.88 -0.09
C PRO A 173 -14.58 1.10 0.80
N ARG A 174 -13.38 0.78 0.33
CA ARG A 174 -12.13 1.02 1.09
C ARG A 174 -11.89 2.51 1.36
N ALA A 175 -12.17 3.37 0.40
CA ALA A 175 -12.06 4.82 0.57
C ALA A 175 -13.10 5.34 1.58
N LEU A 176 -14.36 4.87 1.50
CA LEU A 176 -15.42 5.22 2.45
C LEU A 176 -15.09 4.79 3.88
N GLY A 177 -14.55 3.58 4.05
CA GLY A 177 -14.07 3.11 5.35
C GLY A 177 -12.86 3.87 5.87
N ALA A 178 -11.99 4.38 5.00
CA ALA A 178 -10.88 5.24 5.38
C ALA A 178 -11.35 6.64 5.81
N LEU A 179 -12.37 7.18 5.12
CA LEU A 179 -13.00 8.46 5.44
C LEU A 179 -13.64 8.45 6.84
N GLY A 180 -14.28 7.33 7.24
CA GLY A 180 -14.89 7.20 8.57
C GLY A 180 -16.05 8.16 8.82
N HIS A 181 -16.67 8.73 7.81
CA HIS A 181 -17.69 9.77 7.94
C HIS A 181 -19.11 9.18 7.87
N PRO A 182 -20.07 9.60 8.73
CA PRO A 182 -21.44 9.05 8.74
C PRO A 182 -22.18 9.11 7.40
N ARG A 183 -21.92 10.12 6.57
CA ARG A 183 -22.49 10.25 5.23
C ARG A 183 -22.09 9.12 4.25
N ALA A 184 -21.10 8.29 4.62
CA ALA A 184 -20.71 7.12 3.84
C ALA A 184 -21.67 5.93 4.03
N VAL A 185 -22.49 5.93 5.07
CA VAL A 185 -23.30 4.77 5.49
C VAL A 185 -24.24 4.29 4.37
N GLU A 186 -24.96 5.18 3.71
CA GLU A 186 -25.91 4.81 2.64
C GLU A 186 -25.18 4.15 1.46
N LEU A 187 -24.04 4.71 1.03
CA LEU A 187 -23.23 4.13 -0.05
C LEU A 187 -22.63 2.76 0.34
N LEU A 188 -22.31 2.57 1.61
CA LEU A 188 -21.80 1.30 2.12
C LEU A 188 -22.90 0.24 2.16
N LEU A 189 -24.12 0.58 2.62
CA LEU A 189 -25.27 -0.33 2.59
C LEU A 189 -25.60 -0.78 1.16
N GLU A 190 -25.60 0.14 0.21
CA GLU A 190 -25.78 -0.19 -1.21
C GLU A 190 -24.69 -1.15 -1.71
N ALA A 191 -23.43 -0.87 -1.38
CA ALA A 191 -22.31 -1.70 -1.82
C ALA A 191 -22.24 -3.07 -1.12
N MET A 192 -22.87 -3.25 0.05
CA MET A 192 -22.98 -4.54 0.73
C MET A 192 -23.87 -5.53 -0.04
N GLY A 193 -24.84 -5.03 -0.81
CA GLY A 193 -25.70 -5.84 -1.70
C GLY A 193 -25.12 -6.09 -3.10
N ASP A 194 -23.83 -5.78 -3.35
CA ASP A 194 -23.21 -5.93 -4.66
C ASP A 194 -22.97 -7.41 -5.02
N GLU A 195 -23.10 -7.74 -6.30
CA GLU A 195 -22.85 -9.11 -6.81
C GLU A 195 -21.36 -9.50 -6.75
N ASP A 196 -20.44 -8.52 -6.75
CA ASP A 196 -19.00 -8.75 -6.55
C ASP A 196 -18.71 -9.01 -5.06
N PRO A 197 -18.34 -10.26 -4.68
CA PRO A 197 -18.12 -10.63 -3.29
C PRO A 197 -16.97 -9.86 -2.63
N ALA A 198 -15.94 -9.46 -3.39
CA ALA A 198 -14.85 -8.66 -2.87
C ALA A 198 -15.31 -7.23 -2.51
N ARG A 199 -16.23 -6.68 -3.31
CA ARG A 199 -16.82 -5.37 -3.04
C ARG A 199 -17.78 -5.42 -1.86
N ALA A 200 -18.68 -6.40 -1.83
CA ALA A 200 -19.63 -6.60 -0.73
C ALA A 200 -18.92 -6.77 0.61
N ALA A 201 -17.92 -7.65 0.66
CA ALA A 201 -17.11 -7.86 1.87
C ALA A 201 -16.34 -6.61 2.31
N ALA A 202 -15.75 -5.88 1.36
CA ALA A 202 -15.06 -4.62 1.67
C ALA A 202 -16.03 -3.55 2.20
N ALA A 203 -17.27 -3.51 1.69
CA ALA A 203 -18.31 -2.61 2.16
C ALA A 203 -18.76 -2.97 3.59
N GLY A 204 -18.95 -4.24 3.91
CA GLY A 204 -19.27 -4.71 5.26
C GLY A 204 -18.15 -4.35 6.26
N ALA A 205 -16.90 -4.58 5.90
CA ALA A 205 -15.74 -4.20 6.72
C ALA A 205 -15.67 -2.68 6.94
N ALA A 206 -15.91 -1.89 5.90
CA ALA A 206 -15.96 -0.44 5.98
C ALA A 206 -17.13 0.07 6.83
N PHE A 207 -18.32 -0.53 6.67
CA PHE A 207 -19.51 -0.23 7.45
C PHE A 207 -19.25 -0.46 8.95
N ARG A 208 -18.68 -1.61 9.31
CA ARG A 208 -18.27 -1.91 10.68
C ARG A 208 -17.31 -0.84 11.23
N LYS A 209 -16.33 -0.43 10.43
CA LYS A 209 -15.37 0.61 10.84
C LYS A 209 -16.03 1.96 11.09
N VAL A 210 -17.03 2.34 10.29
CA VAL A 210 -17.73 3.63 10.40
C VAL A 210 -18.76 3.64 11.53
N THR A 211 -19.51 2.53 11.70
CA THR A 211 -20.65 2.45 12.61
C THR A 211 -20.37 1.73 13.93
N GLY A 212 -19.36 0.88 13.95
CA GLY A 212 -19.10 -0.06 15.04
C GLY A 212 -19.99 -1.32 14.98
N PHE A 213 -20.98 -1.38 14.09
CA PHE A 213 -21.87 -2.52 13.95
C PHE A 213 -21.28 -3.56 13.00
N ASP A 214 -21.28 -4.83 13.42
CA ASP A 214 -20.82 -5.95 12.61
C ASP A 214 -22.00 -6.53 11.83
N ALA A 215 -21.99 -6.33 10.51
CA ALA A 215 -22.98 -6.86 9.60
C ALA A 215 -22.51 -8.17 8.92
N ALA A 216 -21.49 -8.86 9.46
CA ALA A 216 -21.02 -10.11 8.90
C ALA A 216 -22.13 -11.17 8.96
N GLY A 217 -22.45 -11.75 7.80
CA GLY A 217 -23.39 -12.87 7.66
C GLY A 217 -22.70 -14.23 7.88
N GLU A 218 -23.40 -15.30 7.52
CA GLU A 218 -22.86 -16.67 7.63
C GLU A 218 -22.22 -17.17 6.32
N THR A 219 -22.47 -16.47 5.20
CA THR A 219 -22.00 -16.89 3.87
C THR A 219 -20.53 -16.55 3.69
N ARG A 220 -19.73 -17.56 3.35
CA ARG A 220 -18.33 -17.42 2.97
C ARG A 220 -18.14 -17.68 1.49
N VAL A 221 -17.33 -16.89 0.84
CA VAL A 221 -17.03 -17.00 -0.60
C VAL A 221 -15.52 -16.92 -0.78
N ALA A 222 -14.94 -17.86 -1.54
CA ALA A 222 -13.55 -17.81 -1.95
C ALA A 222 -13.35 -16.73 -3.03
N LEU A 223 -12.39 -15.85 -2.83
CA LEU A 223 -11.99 -14.85 -3.83
C LEU A 223 -11.06 -15.50 -4.84
N ARG A 224 -11.48 -15.59 -6.08
CA ARG A 224 -10.63 -16.08 -7.16
C ARG A 224 -9.88 -14.91 -7.79
N PRO A 225 -8.54 -15.01 -7.92
CA PRO A 225 -7.77 -14.00 -8.62
C PRO A 225 -8.13 -13.96 -10.11
N ASP A 226 -7.99 -12.80 -10.72
CA ASP A 226 -8.10 -12.67 -12.17
C ASP A 226 -6.94 -13.43 -12.82
N GLY A 227 -7.24 -14.47 -13.61
CA GLY A 227 -6.23 -15.28 -14.28
C GLY A 227 -6.70 -16.68 -14.64
N PRO A 228 -5.79 -17.58 -15.02
CA PRO A 228 -6.13 -18.98 -15.21
C PRO A 228 -6.65 -19.59 -13.90
N PRO A 229 -7.58 -20.58 -13.99
CA PRO A 229 -8.09 -21.21 -12.79
C PRO A 229 -6.94 -21.76 -11.93
N PRO A 230 -7.03 -21.58 -10.60
CA PRO A 230 -6.04 -22.12 -9.69
C PRO A 230 -5.96 -23.66 -9.83
N ASP A 231 -4.82 -24.24 -9.57
CA ASP A 231 -4.69 -25.69 -9.45
C ASP A 231 -5.26 -26.18 -8.10
N ASP A 232 -5.31 -27.51 -7.91
CA ASP A 232 -5.89 -28.12 -6.71
C ASP A 232 -5.16 -27.67 -5.43
N PHE A 233 -3.86 -27.33 -5.51
CA PHE A 233 -3.08 -26.81 -4.37
C PHE A 233 -3.42 -25.36 -4.10
N ASP A 234 -3.50 -24.52 -5.13
CA ASP A 234 -3.82 -23.12 -5.01
C ASP A 234 -5.26 -22.90 -4.51
N GLU A 235 -6.21 -23.83 -4.85
CA GLU A 235 -7.60 -23.76 -4.35
C GLU A 235 -7.69 -23.86 -2.82
N GLU A 236 -6.79 -24.62 -2.15
CA GLU A 236 -6.77 -24.72 -0.69
C GLU A 236 -6.33 -23.41 -0.01
N PHE A 237 -5.68 -22.50 -0.75
CA PHE A 237 -5.12 -21.26 -0.22
C PHE A 237 -5.82 -20.00 -0.74
N LEU A 238 -7.00 -20.14 -1.39
CA LEU A 238 -7.79 -18.98 -1.79
C LEU A 238 -8.24 -18.18 -0.56
N ASP A 239 -8.11 -16.86 -0.65
CA ASP A 239 -8.65 -15.97 0.37
C ASP A 239 -10.18 -16.12 0.43
N GLU A 240 -10.69 -16.44 1.61
CA GLU A 240 -12.12 -16.47 1.88
C GLU A 240 -12.58 -15.15 2.50
N VAL A 241 -13.70 -14.64 2.04
CA VAL A 241 -14.37 -13.48 2.63
C VAL A 241 -15.76 -13.88 3.13
N THR A 242 -16.17 -13.30 4.24
CA THR A 242 -17.53 -13.40 4.75
C THR A 242 -18.37 -12.29 4.15
N LEU A 243 -19.48 -12.64 3.51
CA LEU A 243 -20.40 -11.66 2.96
C LEU A 243 -21.23 -11.02 4.09
N PRO A 244 -21.53 -9.73 3.98
CA PRO A 244 -22.41 -9.06 4.93
C PRO A 244 -23.87 -9.50 4.70
N ASP A 245 -24.65 -9.48 5.78
CA ASP A 245 -26.11 -9.50 5.72
C ASP A 245 -26.58 -8.05 5.49
N ALA A 246 -27.15 -7.77 4.30
CA ALA A 246 -27.57 -6.45 3.85
C ALA A 246 -29.09 -6.25 4.01
#